data_ef21e292e8163d718d4acd90ac6c9dce
#
_entry.id   ef21e292e8163d718d4acd90ac6c9dce
#
_cell.length_a   1.000
_cell.length_b   1.000
_cell.length_c   1.000
_cell.angle_alpha   90.00
_cell.angle_beta   90.00
_cell.angle_gamma   90.00
#
_symmetry.space_group_name_H-M   'P 1'
#
loop_
_entity.id
_entity.type
_entity.pdbx_description
1 polymer ?
#
loop_
_entity_poly.entity_id
_entity_poly.type
_entity_poly.pdbx_seq_one_letter_code
_entity_poly.pdbx_strand_id
1 'polypeptide(L)'
;MRLRLLVIAFLLAGSSPAFAHRLHVDPKVAGDQVRVEAFYDDDTPAQEAKITVTLGDQTIAEGRTDEKGVWTFAKPAPGTYLVRAESVGHAATEALVVPEPDQPPPAEPTPPTDERARRTHTPWGRLAVGLAMIGGLWLAWAISRRAVSKADRA
;
A
#
# COMPACT_ATOMS: atom_id res chain seq x y z
N MET A 1 -19.12 -35.23 -10.76
CA MET A 1 -18.38 -34.70 -9.58
C MET A 1 -17.05 -34.03 -9.96
N ARG A 2 -16.21 -34.63 -10.80
CA ARG A 2 -14.88 -34.12 -11.22
C ARG A 2 -14.93 -32.77 -11.95
N LEU A 3 -15.91 -32.55 -12.83
CA LEU A 3 -16.07 -31.30 -13.58
C LEU A 3 -16.39 -30.09 -12.64
N ARG A 4 -17.21 -30.31 -11.62
CA ARG A 4 -17.58 -29.26 -10.65
C ARG A 4 -16.37 -28.83 -9.79
N LEU A 5 -15.49 -29.76 -9.45
CA LEU A 5 -14.26 -29.47 -8.71
C LEU A 5 -13.26 -28.67 -9.57
N LEU A 6 -13.17 -28.96 -10.87
CA LEU A 6 -12.33 -28.20 -11.80
C LEU A 6 -12.81 -26.74 -11.98
N VAL A 7 -14.13 -26.54 -12.05
CA VAL A 7 -14.71 -25.18 -12.14
C VAL A 7 -14.44 -24.38 -10.87
N ILE A 8 -14.60 -24.98 -9.69
CA ILE A 8 -14.31 -24.32 -8.41
C ILE A 8 -12.80 -23.98 -8.30
N ALA A 9 -11.91 -24.89 -8.69
CA ALA A 9 -10.48 -24.66 -8.69
C ALA A 9 -10.08 -23.53 -9.66
N PHE A 10 -10.74 -23.44 -10.82
CA PHE A 10 -10.50 -22.36 -11.80
C PHE A 10 -10.97 -21.00 -11.29
N LEU A 11 -12.12 -20.94 -10.61
CA LEU A 11 -12.65 -19.71 -10.00
C LEU A 11 -11.76 -19.21 -8.84
N LEU A 12 -11.19 -20.12 -8.04
CA LEU A 12 -10.26 -19.78 -6.96
C LEU A 12 -8.88 -19.36 -7.47
N ALA A 13 -8.43 -19.85 -8.62
CA ALA A 13 -7.16 -19.49 -9.25
C ALA A 13 -7.21 -18.10 -9.91
N GLY A 14 -8.39 -17.57 -10.20
CA GLY A 14 -8.60 -16.27 -10.86
C GLY A 14 -8.70 -15.07 -9.92
N SER A 15 -8.60 -15.24 -8.60
CA SER A 15 -8.56 -14.13 -7.65
C SER A 15 -7.17 -13.47 -7.68
N SER A 16 -6.97 -12.53 -8.61
CA SER A 16 -5.86 -11.60 -8.56
C SER A 16 -5.95 -10.82 -7.25
N PRO A 17 -4.85 -10.64 -6.48
CA PRO A 17 -4.86 -9.71 -5.38
C PRO A 17 -5.24 -8.34 -5.96
N ALA A 18 -6.35 -7.77 -5.51
CA ALA A 18 -6.66 -6.38 -5.77
C ALA A 18 -5.56 -5.58 -5.08
N PHE A 19 -4.65 -5.00 -5.85
CA PHE A 19 -3.74 -3.97 -5.33
C PHE A 19 -4.62 -2.77 -5.01
N ALA A 20 -5.03 -2.68 -3.75
CA ALA A 20 -5.62 -1.46 -3.25
C ALA A 20 -4.50 -0.42 -3.21
N HIS A 21 -4.57 0.61 -4.07
CA HIS A 21 -3.66 1.75 -4.01
C HIS A 21 -3.74 2.33 -2.61
N ARG A 22 -2.60 2.35 -1.91
CA ARG A 22 -2.55 2.96 -0.58
C ARG A 22 -2.42 4.47 -0.75
N LEU A 23 -3.24 5.23 -0.03
CA LEU A 23 -3.08 6.66 0.09
C LEU A 23 -1.93 6.97 1.08
N HIS A 24 -1.10 7.94 0.73
CA HIS A 24 -0.07 8.52 1.57
C HIS A 24 -0.36 10.00 1.80
N VAL A 25 0.08 10.52 2.93
CA VAL A 25 0.05 11.95 3.24
C VAL A 25 1.40 12.34 3.84
N ASP A 26 1.98 13.43 3.36
CA ASP A 26 3.31 13.92 3.75
C ASP A 26 3.22 15.41 4.10
N PRO A 27 3.03 15.77 5.38
CA PRO A 27 3.00 17.13 5.83
C PRO A 27 4.39 17.64 6.15
N LYS A 28 4.75 18.83 5.65
CA LYS A 28 6.05 19.50 5.89
C LYS A 28 5.90 20.97 6.24
N VAL A 29 6.65 21.43 7.23
CA VAL A 29 6.76 22.85 7.52
C VAL A 29 7.67 23.52 6.50
N ALA A 30 7.17 24.56 5.82
CA ALA A 30 7.88 25.34 4.82
C ALA A 30 7.77 26.85 5.14
N GLY A 31 8.72 27.35 5.89
CA GLY A 31 8.72 28.75 6.36
C GLY A 31 7.56 29.03 7.33
N ASP A 32 6.66 29.93 6.93
CA ASP A 32 5.46 30.33 7.66
C ASP A 32 4.20 29.53 7.27
N GLN A 33 4.35 28.52 6.44
CA GLN A 33 3.29 27.65 5.98
C GLN A 33 3.59 26.19 6.26
N VAL A 34 2.55 25.37 6.24
CA VAL A 34 2.63 23.92 6.14
C VAL A 34 2.17 23.52 4.76
N ARG A 35 2.97 22.71 4.08
CA ARG A 35 2.62 22.06 2.82
C ARG A 35 2.28 20.60 3.10
N VAL A 36 1.13 20.16 2.64
CA VAL A 36 0.66 18.78 2.73
C VAL A 36 0.59 18.20 1.32
N GLU A 37 1.27 17.09 1.09
CA GLU A 37 1.19 16.33 -0.16
C GLU A 37 0.43 15.03 0.11
N ALA A 38 -0.54 14.71 -0.76
CA ALA A 38 -1.26 13.44 -0.73
C ALA A 38 -1.13 12.73 -2.08
N PHE A 39 -0.74 11.46 -2.06
CA PHE A 39 -0.46 10.68 -3.26
C PHE A 39 -0.70 9.19 -3.01
N TYR A 40 -0.80 8.41 -4.09
CA TYR A 40 -0.95 6.97 -4.03
C TYR A 40 0.41 6.25 -4.19
N ASP A 41 0.45 4.93 -3.92
CA ASP A 41 1.67 4.08 -4.02
C ASP A 41 2.36 4.13 -5.40
N ASP A 42 1.64 4.53 -6.45
CA ASP A 42 2.13 4.68 -7.83
C ASP A 42 2.56 6.12 -8.16
N ASP A 43 2.77 6.95 -7.12
CA ASP A 43 3.09 8.38 -7.21
C ASP A 43 1.99 9.24 -7.87
N THR A 44 0.79 8.68 -8.11
CA THR A 44 -0.34 9.46 -8.63
C THR A 44 -0.83 10.44 -7.57
N PRO A 45 -0.95 11.76 -7.89
CA PRO A 45 -1.47 12.76 -6.96
C PRO A 45 -2.91 12.45 -6.53
N ALA A 46 -3.19 12.51 -5.23
CA ALA A 46 -4.56 12.43 -4.71
C ALA A 46 -5.24 13.80 -4.84
N GLN A 47 -5.84 14.05 -5.99
CA GLN A 47 -6.57 15.29 -6.29
C GLN A 47 -7.85 15.38 -5.47
N GLU A 48 -8.24 16.60 -5.05
CA GLU A 48 -9.45 16.87 -4.27
C GLU A 48 -9.55 16.03 -2.98
N ALA A 49 -8.43 15.48 -2.50
CA ALA A 49 -8.41 14.76 -1.24
C ALA A 49 -8.76 15.71 -0.09
N LYS A 50 -9.69 15.30 0.77
CA LYS A 50 -10.02 16.04 1.97
C LYS A 50 -8.88 15.93 2.96
N ILE A 51 -8.35 17.07 3.42
CA ILE A 51 -7.32 17.15 4.45
C ILE A 51 -7.95 17.70 5.72
N THR A 52 -7.68 17.06 6.85
CA THR A 52 -8.07 17.52 8.19
C THR A 52 -6.85 17.50 9.09
N VAL A 53 -6.58 18.61 9.75
CA VAL A 53 -5.48 18.77 10.71
C VAL A 53 -6.06 18.92 12.10
N THR A 54 -5.62 18.07 13.05
CA THR A 54 -6.13 18.08 14.42
C THR A 54 -5.02 18.21 15.46
N LEU A 55 -5.36 18.82 16.59
CA LEU A 55 -4.57 18.83 17.83
C LEU A 55 -5.42 18.19 18.92
N GLY A 56 -5.11 16.94 19.30
CA GLY A 56 -6.03 16.13 20.07
C GLY A 56 -7.36 15.97 19.35
N ASP A 57 -8.47 16.32 20.00
CA ASP A 57 -9.82 16.22 19.43
C ASP A 57 -10.26 17.49 18.68
N GLN A 58 -9.43 18.55 18.67
CA GLN A 58 -9.77 19.81 18.05
C GLN A 58 -9.27 19.87 16.61
N THR A 59 -10.17 20.16 15.66
CA THR A 59 -9.79 20.49 14.28
C THR A 59 -9.20 21.90 14.21
N ILE A 60 -7.98 22.00 13.68
CA ILE A 60 -7.20 23.25 13.56
C ILE A 60 -7.34 23.81 12.15
N ALA A 61 -7.32 22.96 11.14
CA ALA A 61 -7.44 23.36 9.75
C ALA A 61 -8.09 22.26 8.91
N GLU A 62 -8.80 22.66 7.85
CA GLU A 62 -9.37 21.75 6.86
C GLU A 62 -9.18 22.34 5.46
N GLY A 63 -9.04 21.48 4.46
CA GLY A 63 -8.94 21.89 3.07
C GLY A 63 -9.00 20.71 2.11
N ARG A 64 -8.67 21.01 0.84
CA ARG A 64 -8.56 20.01 -0.23
C ARG A 64 -7.29 20.20 -0.99
N THR A 65 -6.73 19.11 -1.46
CA THR A 65 -5.56 19.11 -2.34
C THR A 65 -5.95 19.61 -3.75
N ASP A 66 -4.98 20.25 -4.40
CA ASP A 66 -5.09 20.69 -5.80
C ASP A 66 -4.87 19.53 -6.81
N GLU A 67 -4.75 19.87 -8.08
CA GLU A 67 -4.48 18.91 -9.17
C GLU A 67 -3.13 18.18 -9.03
N LYS A 68 -2.22 18.71 -8.21
CA LYS A 68 -0.91 18.10 -7.91
C LYS A 68 -0.91 17.31 -6.60
N GLY A 69 -2.08 17.15 -5.97
CA GLY A 69 -2.20 16.49 -4.69
C GLY A 69 -1.67 17.33 -3.52
N VAL A 70 -1.60 18.66 -3.65
CA VAL A 70 -0.98 19.57 -2.68
C VAL A 70 -2.02 20.49 -2.07
N TRP A 71 -1.90 20.70 -0.75
CA TRP A 71 -2.63 21.74 -0.03
C TRP A 71 -1.69 22.47 0.93
N THR A 72 -1.89 23.76 1.11
CA THR A 72 -1.09 24.59 2.02
C THR A 72 -1.98 25.37 2.98
N PHE A 73 -1.50 25.56 4.21
CA PHE A 73 -2.15 26.39 5.22
C PHE A 73 -1.11 27.12 6.08
N ALA A 74 -1.53 28.13 6.83
CA ALA A 74 -0.63 28.88 7.72
C ALA A 74 -0.07 27.96 8.80
N LYS A 75 1.23 28.10 9.08
CA LYS A 75 1.90 27.33 10.12
C LYS A 75 1.22 27.57 11.48
N PRO A 76 0.73 26.52 12.16
CA PRO A 76 0.12 26.67 13.48
C PRO A 76 1.20 26.88 14.56
N ALA A 77 0.75 27.08 15.80
CA ALA A 77 1.65 27.16 16.96
C ALA A 77 2.53 25.90 17.09
N PRO A 78 3.68 25.98 17.78
CA PRO A 78 4.49 24.80 18.06
C PRO A 78 3.69 23.69 18.72
N GLY A 79 3.90 22.43 18.28
CA GLY A 79 3.17 21.28 18.79
C GLY A 79 3.19 20.09 17.82
N THR A 80 2.53 19.02 18.24
CA THR A 80 2.36 17.82 17.40
C THR A 80 0.91 17.68 16.97
N TYR A 81 0.69 17.69 15.68
CA TYR A 81 -0.61 17.62 15.02
C TYR A 81 -0.77 16.29 14.29
N LEU A 82 -1.99 15.85 14.10
CA LEU A 82 -2.29 14.74 13.19
C LEU A 82 -2.91 15.31 11.91
N VAL A 83 -2.32 14.96 10.79
CA VAL A 83 -2.80 15.32 9.45
C VAL A 83 -3.42 14.08 8.82
N ARG A 84 -4.71 14.14 8.54
CA ARG A 84 -5.49 13.08 7.91
C ARG A 84 -5.88 13.49 6.50
N ALA A 85 -5.59 12.61 5.54
CA ALA A 85 -6.04 12.71 4.15
C ALA A 85 -7.09 11.64 3.87
N GLU A 86 -8.14 11.99 3.13
CA GLU A 86 -9.20 11.07 2.68
C GLU A 86 -9.47 11.29 1.19
N SER A 87 -9.40 10.22 0.40
CA SER A 87 -9.66 10.25 -1.04
C SER A 87 -10.18 8.89 -1.52
N VAL A 88 -11.27 8.88 -2.26
CA VAL A 88 -11.86 7.70 -2.95
C VAL A 88 -11.95 6.47 -2.04
N GLY A 89 -12.44 6.64 -0.80
CA GLY A 89 -12.60 5.54 0.16
C GLY A 89 -11.31 5.09 0.86
N HIS A 90 -10.17 5.75 0.58
CA HIS A 90 -8.90 5.56 1.27
C HIS A 90 -8.67 6.66 2.29
N ALA A 91 -7.95 6.34 3.37
CA ALA A 91 -7.51 7.30 4.35
C ALA A 91 -6.06 7.04 4.75
N ALA A 92 -5.32 8.13 4.98
CA ALA A 92 -3.97 8.12 5.52
C ALA A 92 -3.87 9.13 6.66
N THR A 93 -3.01 8.88 7.64
CA THR A 93 -2.78 9.80 8.74
C THR A 93 -1.28 9.84 9.04
N GLU A 94 -0.74 11.04 9.21
CA GLU A 94 0.67 11.28 9.50
C GLU A 94 0.80 12.37 10.56
N ALA A 95 1.86 12.32 11.36
CA ALA A 95 2.14 13.30 12.37
C ALA A 95 2.90 14.49 11.76
N LEU A 96 2.47 15.71 12.10
CA LEU A 96 3.16 16.96 11.80
C LEU A 96 3.74 17.54 13.09
N VAL A 97 5.04 17.62 13.20
CA VAL A 97 5.72 18.30 14.30
C VAL A 97 6.07 19.72 13.87
N VAL A 98 5.50 20.70 14.54
CA VAL A 98 5.87 22.11 14.39
C VAL A 98 6.82 22.47 15.51
N PRO A 99 8.13 22.70 15.23
CA PRO A 99 9.12 23.00 16.27
C PRO A 99 8.92 24.38 16.87
N GLU A 100 9.35 24.54 18.11
CA GLU A 100 9.53 25.88 18.71
C GLU A 100 10.62 26.65 17.96
N PRO A 101 10.55 28.01 17.93
CA PRO A 101 11.46 28.83 17.13
C PRO A 101 12.96 28.65 17.47
N ASP A 102 13.27 28.25 18.69
CA ASP A 102 14.65 28.06 19.19
C ASP A 102 15.07 26.57 19.24
N GLN A 103 14.22 25.64 18.81
CA GLN A 103 14.53 24.21 18.79
C GLN A 103 15.08 23.82 17.43
N PRO A 104 16.30 23.22 17.36
CA PRO A 104 16.78 22.68 16.08
C PRO A 104 15.73 21.70 15.51
N PRO A 105 15.56 21.65 14.18
CA PRO A 105 14.61 20.73 13.56
C PRO A 105 14.84 19.32 14.12
N PRO A 106 13.77 18.56 14.43
CA PRO A 106 13.92 17.17 14.78
C PRO A 106 14.78 16.51 13.70
N ALA A 107 15.84 15.79 14.11
CA ALA A 107 16.64 15.04 13.17
C ALA A 107 15.68 14.21 12.33
N GLU A 108 15.72 14.39 10.99
CA GLU A 108 14.95 13.51 10.09
C GLU A 108 15.21 12.08 10.55
N PRO A 109 14.17 11.27 10.79
CA PRO A 109 14.38 9.89 11.14
C PRO A 109 15.24 9.29 10.04
N THR A 110 16.50 9.00 10.38
CA THR A 110 17.42 8.34 9.45
C THR A 110 16.68 7.09 8.97
N PRO A 111 16.31 6.99 7.69
CA PRO A 111 15.56 5.83 7.22
C PRO A 111 16.38 4.61 7.62
N PRO A 112 15.80 3.63 8.32
CA PRO A 112 16.54 2.46 8.74
C PRO A 112 17.16 1.87 7.48
N THR A 113 18.47 1.89 7.41
CA THR A 113 19.31 1.49 6.27
C THR A 113 19.01 0.07 5.81
N ASP A 114 18.26 -0.70 6.61
CA ASP A 114 17.94 -2.11 6.39
C ASP A 114 16.57 -2.40 5.75
N GLU A 115 15.61 -1.44 5.74
CA GLU A 115 14.30 -1.75 5.15
C GLU A 115 14.30 -1.75 3.62
N ARG A 116 15.17 -0.96 2.99
CA ARG A 116 15.37 -1.05 1.54
C ARG A 116 16.03 -2.36 1.11
N ALA A 117 16.92 -2.91 1.92
CA ALA A 117 17.54 -4.20 1.67
C ALA A 117 16.55 -5.38 1.80
N ARG A 118 15.51 -5.25 2.64
CA ARG A 118 14.49 -6.28 2.80
C ARG A 118 13.42 -6.28 1.70
N ARG A 119 13.26 -5.20 0.96
CA ARG A 119 12.31 -5.14 -0.18
C ARG A 119 12.83 -5.77 -1.46
N THR A 120 14.09 -6.14 -1.52
CA THR A 120 14.65 -6.93 -2.64
C THR A 120 14.39 -8.44 -2.51
N HIS A 121 13.37 -8.86 -1.78
CA HIS A 121 12.88 -10.23 -1.92
C HIS A 121 12.29 -10.39 -3.32
N THR A 122 13.19 -10.72 -4.20
CA THR A 122 12.95 -11.06 -5.60
C THR A 122 11.70 -11.93 -5.70
N PRO A 123 10.72 -11.61 -6.53
CA PRO A 123 9.49 -12.40 -6.70
C PRO A 123 9.76 -13.80 -7.24
N TRP A 124 11.01 -14.11 -7.57
CA TRP A 124 11.48 -15.39 -8.09
C TRP A 124 11.18 -16.58 -7.16
N GLY A 125 11.23 -16.40 -5.84
CA GLY A 125 10.88 -17.46 -4.89
C GLY A 125 9.40 -17.85 -4.99
N ARG A 126 8.51 -16.87 -5.13
CA ARG A 126 7.07 -17.11 -5.29
C ARG A 126 6.75 -17.69 -6.66
N LEU A 127 7.45 -17.24 -7.71
CA LEU A 127 7.35 -17.78 -9.06
C LEU A 127 7.80 -19.26 -9.11
N ALA A 128 8.91 -19.60 -8.45
CA ALA A 128 9.41 -20.96 -8.38
C ALA A 128 8.44 -21.91 -7.66
N VAL A 129 7.83 -21.46 -6.56
CA VAL A 129 6.80 -22.23 -5.83
C VAL A 129 5.56 -22.44 -6.70
N GLY A 130 5.10 -21.41 -7.41
CA GLY A 130 3.97 -21.53 -8.33
C GLY A 130 4.22 -22.53 -9.48
N LEU A 131 5.40 -22.45 -10.09
CA LEU A 131 5.80 -23.38 -11.16
C LEU A 131 5.96 -24.83 -10.65
N ALA A 132 6.50 -25.01 -9.44
CA ALA A 132 6.63 -26.34 -8.82
C ALA A 132 5.25 -26.96 -8.52
N MET A 133 4.27 -26.18 -8.10
CA MET A 133 2.90 -26.66 -7.88
C MET A 133 2.22 -27.07 -9.17
N ILE A 134 2.36 -26.27 -10.24
CA ILE A 134 1.80 -26.60 -11.57
C ILE A 134 2.46 -27.87 -12.12
N GLY A 135 3.79 -27.99 -12.03
CA GLY A 135 4.53 -29.17 -12.44
C GLY A 135 4.13 -30.43 -11.66
N GLY A 136 3.94 -30.31 -10.34
CA GLY A 136 3.46 -31.41 -9.49
C GLY A 136 2.07 -31.90 -9.84
N LEU A 137 1.12 -30.99 -10.10
CA LEU A 137 -0.24 -31.32 -10.56
C LEU A 137 -0.22 -32.02 -11.92
N TRP A 138 0.60 -31.55 -12.86
CA TRP A 138 0.73 -32.15 -14.18
C TRP A 138 1.33 -33.57 -14.09
N LEU A 139 2.34 -33.76 -13.26
CA LEU A 139 2.98 -35.06 -13.04
C LEU A 139 1.99 -36.06 -12.40
N ALA A 140 1.23 -35.66 -11.39
CA ALA A 140 0.19 -36.47 -10.76
C ALA A 140 -0.89 -36.89 -11.76
N TRP A 141 -1.31 -35.97 -12.63
CA TRP A 141 -2.27 -36.26 -13.70
C TRP A 141 -1.70 -37.24 -14.75
N ALA A 142 -0.44 -37.08 -15.15
CA ALA A 142 0.22 -37.95 -16.10
C ALA A 142 0.38 -39.40 -15.56
N ILE A 143 0.70 -39.52 -14.25
CA ILE A 143 0.81 -40.83 -13.58
C ILE A 143 -0.58 -41.50 -13.49
N SER A 144 -1.62 -40.75 -13.13
CA SER A 144 -2.98 -41.29 -13.03
C SER A 144 -3.52 -41.80 -14.38
N ARG A 145 -3.16 -41.10 -15.48
CA ARG A 145 -3.54 -41.59 -16.85
C ARG A 145 -2.84 -42.88 -17.22
N ARG A 146 -1.54 -43.05 -16.86
CA ARG A 146 -0.80 -44.31 -17.14
C ARG A 146 -1.35 -45.49 -16.35
N ALA A 147 -1.80 -45.25 -15.10
CA ALA A 147 -2.39 -46.30 -14.28
C ALA A 147 -3.73 -46.82 -14.84
N VAL A 148 -4.58 -45.90 -15.34
CA VAL A 148 -5.88 -46.28 -15.97
C VAL A 148 -5.66 -47.05 -17.25
N SER A 149 -4.71 -46.64 -18.11
CA SER A 149 -4.44 -47.31 -19.38
C SER A 149 -3.85 -48.73 -19.25
N LYS A 150 -3.24 -49.02 -18.09
CA LYS A 150 -2.71 -50.36 -17.80
C LYS A 150 -3.75 -51.29 -17.23
N ALA A 151 -4.81 -50.77 -16.59
CA ALA A 151 -5.94 -51.55 -16.07
C ALA A 151 -6.90 -52.02 -17.18
N ASP A 152 -7.00 -51.27 -18.29
CA ASP A 152 -7.86 -51.63 -19.44
C ASP A 152 -7.24 -52.67 -20.40
N ARG A 153 -6.00 -53.10 -20.14
CA ARG A 153 -5.27 -54.09 -20.96
C ARG A 153 -5.04 -55.44 -20.26
N ALA A 154 -5.57 -55.61 -19.07
CA ALA A 154 -5.53 -56.85 -18.28
C ALA A 154 -6.92 -57.47 -18.16
#